data_7a3003e36edeb36a9e193812de5e97ab
#
_entry.id   7a3003e36edeb36a9e193812de5e97ab
#
_cell.length_a   1.000
_cell.length_b   1.000
_cell.length_c   1.000
_cell.angle_alpha   90.00
_cell.angle_beta   90.00
_cell.angle_gamma   90.00
#
_symmetry.space_group_name_H-M   'P 1'
#
loop_
_entity.id
_entity.type
_entity.pdbx_description
1 polymer ?
#
loop_
_entity_poly.entity_id
_entity_poly.type
_entity_poly.pdbx_seq_one_letter_code
_entity_poly.pdbx_strand_id
1 'polypeptide(L)'
;MKNKKLLLWSLTVALSGFLFGLDTAVISGAEQKIQALWSLSNALHGLAIAIALYGTVFGAMFGGWYADKLGRKKALFWVGALFFVSAVGSAISQDVYTFMVFRFIGGLCIGASSVVSPLYISEIAPAKSRGFLVALFQFNIVFGIMIAYVSNYLFQTMGGESDWRWMLGIVGIPSLIFTGLTLLISESPRWLILQKNDIESAKLVLNEIDPETADKTLASILHSKSNNAKNGTAKFFSKKYAFPILLAFLIAFFNQVSGINAIIYYAPRVFEMSGLAKSSALLSSVGIGLTNLIFTMLGVSLIDKFGRKTLMFIGSVGYIISLTLIAKAFYTEQFDGMTFFVFAFIAAHAIGQGAVIWVFISEIFPNEIRASGQAFGSLTHWVFAAIITNVFPYFSGKFGGTPIFIFFAVMMGCQLLYVWFMMPETKGVALEDMEMQIGH
;
A
#
# COMPACT_ATOMS: atom_id res chain seq x y z
N MET A 1 -3.73 -4.74 -25.99
CA MET A 1 -3.80 -3.27 -26.11
C MET A 1 -3.07 -2.82 -27.37
N LYS A 2 -3.76 -2.18 -28.30
CA LYS A 2 -3.16 -1.71 -29.58
C LYS A 2 -2.30 -0.44 -29.41
N ASN A 3 -2.53 0.35 -28.34
CA ASN A 3 -1.81 1.61 -28.12
C ASN A 3 -0.57 1.43 -27.24
N LYS A 4 0.61 1.49 -27.87
CA LYS A 4 1.92 1.37 -27.19
C LYS A 4 2.21 2.54 -26.24
N LYS A 5 1.75 3.77 -26.55
CA LYS A 5 1.96 4.95 -25.69
C LYS A 5 1.18 4.82 -24.39
N LEU A 6 -0.10 4.44 -24.45
CA LEU A 6 -0.91 4.21 -23.25
C LEU A 6 -0.29 3.15 -22.33
N LEU A 7 0.19 2.04 -22.93
CA LEU A 7 0.86 1.00 -22.16
C LEU A 7 2.14 1.54 -21.50
N LEU A 8 2.98 2.26 -22.26
CA LEU A 8 4.21 2.85 -21.72
C LEU A 8 3.92 3.82 -20.55
N TRP A 9 2.95 4.73 -20.73
CA TRP A 9 2.58 5.68 -19.67
C TRP A 9 2.05 4.98 -18.41
N SER A 10 1.18 3.99 -18.61
CA SER A 10 0.63 3.22 -17.49
C SER A 10 1.71 2.41 -16.77
N LEU A 11 2.64 1.79 -17.50
CA LEU A 11 3.77 1.06 -16.91
C LEU A 11 4.72 2.02 -16.18
N THR A 12 5.03 3.17 -16.79
CA THR A 12 5.84 4.21 -16.13
C THR A 12 5.24 4.59 -14.79
N VAL A 13 3.94 4.90 -14.76
CA VAL A 13 3.29 5.31 -13.51
C VAL A 13 3.16 4.15 -12.53
N ALA A 14 2.92 2.94 -13.01
CA ALA A 14 2.88 1.75 -12.16
C ALA A 14 4.23 1.45 -11.47
N LEU A 15 5.37 1.90 -12.03
CA LEU A 15 6.69 1.79 -11.37
C LEU A 15 6.75 2.56 -10.03
N SER A 16 5.92 3.58 -9.82
CA SER A 16 5.81 4.19 -8.49
C SER A 16 5.30 3.22 -7.44
N GLY A 17 4.46 2.25 -7.82
CA GLY A 17 4.07 1.12 -6.96
C GLY A 17 5.27 0.22 -6.64
N PHE A 18 6.16 -0.02 -7.59
CA PHE A 18 7.40 -0.75 -7.34
C PHE A 18 8.29 -0.03 -6.32
N LEU A 19 8.47 1.28 -6.45
CA LEU A 19 9.22 2.09 -5.48
C LEU A 19 8.58 2.03 -4.10
N PHE A 20 7.25 2.14 -4.02
CA PHE A 20 6.51 1.98 -2.78
C PHE A 20 6.82 0.63 -2.11
N GLY A 21 6.65 -0.47 -2.84
CA GLY A 21 6.90 -1.82 -2.29
C GLY A 21 8.35 -2.04 -1.89
N LEU A 22 9.28 -1.59 -2.73
CA LEU A 22 10.72 -1.70 -2.48
C LEU A 22 11.13 -0.93 -1.21
N ASP A 23 10.73 0.34 -1.09
CA ASP A 23 11.06 1.17 0.08
C ASP A 23 10.42 0.68 1.38
N THR A 24 9.20 0.11 1.28
CA THR A 24 8.49 -0.47 2.43
C THR A 24 9.23 -1.65 3.04
N ALA A 25 9.71 -2.59 2.22
CA ALA A 25 10.26 -3.83 2.73
C ALA A 25 11.78 -3.82 2.88
N VAL A 26 12.50 -2.94 2.17
CA VAL A 26 13.98 -2.90 2.21
C VAL A 26 14.53 -2.61 3.60
N ILE A 27 13.82 -1.85 4.41
CA ILE A 27 14.21 -1.51 5.78
C ILE A 27 14.35 -2.74 6.69
N SER A 28 13.62 -3.82 6.39
CA SER A 28 13.63 -5.04 7.21
C SER A 28 15.01 -5.73 7.28
N GLY A 29 15.81 -5.60 6.24
CA GLY A 29 17.19 -6.13 6.25
C GLY A 29 18.18 -5.26 7.01
N ALA A 30 17.87 -3.97 7.14
CA ALA A 30 18.75 -2.95 7.72
C ALA A 30 18.47 -2.67 9.21
N GLU A 31 17.24 -2.90 9.69
CA GLU A 31 16.72 -2.38 10.95
C GLU A 31 17.52 -2.81 12.19
N GLN A 32 17.96 -4.07 12.24
CA GLN A 32 18.74 -4.57 13.37
C GLN A 32 20.14 -3.96 13.45
N LYS A 33 20.80 -3.79 12.27
CA LYS A 33 22.10 -3.13 12.21
C LYS A 33 22.01 -1.66 12.60
N ILE A 34 20.96 -0.97 12.16
CA ILE A 34 20.68 0.43 12.54
C ILE A 34 20.47 0.52 14.05
N GLN A 35 19.71 -0.39 14.65
CA GLN A 35 19.50 -0.44 16.09
C GLN A 35 20.82 -0.61 16.85
N ALA A 36 21.65 -1.54 16.42
CA ALA A 36 22.95 -1.83 17.06
C ALA A 36 23.94 -0.67 16.87
N LEU A 37 24.07 -0.15 15.62
CA LEU A 37 25.03 0.92 15.28
C LEU A 37 24.83 2.18 16.11
N TRP A 38 23.59 2.59 16.31
CA TRP A 38 23.27 3.80 17.05
C TRP A 38 22.77 3.50 18.48
N SER A 39 22.91 2.27 18.96
CA SER A 39 22.52 1.83 20.31
C SER A 39 21.10 2.27 20.71
N LEU A 40 20.15 2.11 19.78
CA LEU A 40 18.79 2.62 19.94
C LEU A 40 18.02 1.78 20.98
N SER A 41 17.32 2.47 21.89
CA SER A 41 16.29 1.83 22.68
C SER A 41 15.17 1.27 21.80
N ASN A 42 14.44 0.23 22.24
CA ASN A 42 13.37 -0.36 21.46
C ASN A 42 12.29 0.66 21.06
N ALA A 43 12.02 1.67 21.90
CA ALA A 43 11.07 2.72 21.59
C ALA A 43 11.55 3.66 20.46
N LEU A 44 12.81 4.14 20.56
CA LEU A 44 13.38 5.00 19.53
C LEU A 44 13.62 4.24 18.22
N HIS A 45 14.01 2.97 18.32
CA HIS A 45 14.14 2.08 17.17
C HIS A 45 12.79 1.92 16.43
N GLY A 46 11.72 1.60 17.19
CA GLY A 46 10.37 1.51 16.60
C GLY A 46 9.95 2.79 15.89
N LEU A 47 10.22 3.96 16.50
CA LEU A 47 9.95 5.25 15.86
C LEU A 47 10.79 5.45 14.59
N ALA A 48 12.09 5.14 14.62
CA ALA A 48 12.98 5.29 13.48
C ALA A 48 12.57 4.43 12.28
N ILE A 49 12.05 3.22 12.54
CA ILE A 49 11.54 2.34 11.49
C ILE A 49 10.17 2.80 10.99
N ALA A 50 9.26 3.19 11.88
CA ALA A 50 7.91 3.59 11.54
C ALA A 50 7.81 5.02 10.97
N ILE A 51 8.85 5.85 11.03
CA ILE A 51 8.79 7.25 10.63
C ILE A 51 8.38 7.44 9.16
N ALA A 52 8.75 6.50 8.29
CA ALA A 52 8.29 6.49 6.90
C ALA A 52 6.76 6.32 6.82
N LEU A 53 6.16 5.49 7.68
CA LEU A 53 4.70 5.33 7.70
C LEU A 53 3.99 6.58 8.21
N TYR A 54 4.57 7.31 9.18
CA TYR A 54 4.06 8.63 9.55
C TYR A 54 4.15 9.61 8.37
N GLY A 55 5.26 9.60 7.62
CA GLY A 55 5.37 10.34 6.36
C GLY A 55 4.29 9.94 5.35
N THR A 56 3.98 8.64 5.25
CA THR A 56 2.94 8.12 4.35
C THR A 56 1.55 8.65 4.69
N VAL A 57 1.22 8.81 5.98
CA VAL A 57 -0.03 9.44 6.43
C VAL A 57 -0.17 10.85 5.83
N PHE A 58 0.86 11.68 5.99
CA PHE A 58 0.86 13.05 5.45
C PHE A 58 0.88 13.05 3.91
N GLY A 59 1.69 12.18 3.30
CA GLY A 59 1.76 12.04 1.85
C GLY A 59 0.42 11.66 1.22
N ALA A 60 -0.31 10.74 1.81
CA ALA A 60 -1.64 10.33 1.36
C ALA A 60 -2.69 11.45 1.58
N MET A 61 -2.60 12.16 2.70
CA MET A 61 -3.52 13.26 3.03
C MET A 61 -3.41 14.42 2.05
N PHE A 62 -2.18 14.80 1.67
CA PHE A 62 -1.92 15.98 0.85
C PHE A 62 -1.63 15.66 -0.63
N GLY A 63 -1.39 14.39 -0.97
CA GLY A 63 -1.00 13.96 -2.32
C GLY A 63 -2.01 14.36 -3.40
N GLY A 64 -3.30 14.20 -3.13
CA GLY A 64 -4.37 14.61 -4.05
C GLY A 64 -4.38 16.12 -4.30
N TRP A 65 -4.32 16.92 -3.23
CA TRP A 65 -4.28 18.38 -3.33
C TRP A 65 -3.04 18.87 -4.12
N TYR A 66 -1.89 18.24 -3.86
CA TYR A 66 -0.65 18.56 -4.56
C TYR A 66 -0.73 18.23 -6.05
N ALA A 67 -1.33 17.07 -6.38
CA ALA A 67 -1.55 16.66 -7.76
C ALA A 67 -2.56 17.54 -8.49
N ASP A 68 -3.57 18.07 -7.81
CA ASP A 68 -4.53 19.00 -8.39
C ASP A 68 -3.87 20.37 -8.68
N LYS A 69 -2.99 20.82 -7.82
CA LYS A 69 -2.29 22.12 -7.97
C LYS A 69 -1.20 22.09 -9.04
N LEU A 70 -0.36 21.06 -9.07
CA LEU A 70 0.81 20.98 -9.97
C LEU A 70 0.54 20.25 -11.28
N GLY A 71 -0.45 19.37 -11.32
CA GLY A 71 -0.65 18.36 -12.35
C GLY A 71 -0.07 17.00 -11.94
N ARG A 72 -0.60 15.96 -12.59
CA ARG A 72 -0.24 14.57 -12.25
C ARG A 72 1.19 14.26 -12.65
N LYS A 73 1.60 14.68 -13.85
CA LYS A 73 2.96 14.49 -14.37
C LYS A 73 4.00 15.10 -13.46
N LYS A 74 3.84 16.38 -13.09
CA LYS A 74 4.79 17.08 -12.22
C LYS A 74 4.80 16.50 -10.80
N ALA A 75 3.64 16.12 -10.27
CA ALA A 75 3.56 15.48 -8.97
C ALA A 75 4.33 14.15 -8.95
N LEU A 76 4.18 13.31 -9.98
CA LEU A 76 4.91 12.05 -10.12
C LEU A 76 6.42 12.26 -10.30
N PHE A 77 6.83 13.29 -11.06
CA PHE A 77 8.25 13.65 -11.17
C PHE A 77 8.85 13.96 -9.80
N TRP A 78 8.21 14.81 -8.99
CA TRP A 78 8.70 15.14 -7.67
C TRP A 78 8.68 13.94 -6.70
N VAL A 79 7.68 13.08 -6.81
CA VAL A 79 7.65 11.80 -6.07
C VAL A 79 8.92 10.98 -6.37
N GLY A 80 9.28 10.81 -7.64
CA GLY A 80 10.49 10.07 -8.02
C GLY A 80 11.78 10.72 -7.54
N ALA A 81 11.90 12.06 -7.74
CA ALA A 81 13.07 12.81 -7.31
C ALA A 81 13.27 12.77 -5.78
N LEU A 82 12.19 12.90 -5.01
CA LEU A 82 12.23 12.83 -3.56
C LEU A 82 12.46 11.39 -3.04
N PHE A 83 11.98 10.35 -3.73
CA PHE A 83 12.38 8.97 -3.44
C PHE A 83 13.90 8.78 -3.58
N PHE A 84 14.48 9.32 -4.64
CA PHE A 84 15.94 9.29 -4.82
C PHE A 84 16.68 9.98 -3.68
N VAL A 85 16.26 11.20 -3.33
CA VAL A 85 16.84 11.95 -2.20
C VAL A 85 16.70 11.18 -0.88
N SER A 86 15.54 10.59 -0.63
CA SER A 86 15.29 9.76 0.55
C SER A 86 16.21 8.54 0.60
N ALA A 87 16.33 7.80 -0.51
CA ALA A 87 17.14 6.59 -0.58
C ALA A 87 18.63 6.89 -0.33
N VAL A 88 19.17 7.87 -1.05
CA VAL A 88 20.58 8.28 -0.91
C VAL A 88 20.82 8.87 0.48
N GLY A 89 19.95 9.80 0.92
CA GLY A 89 20.07 10.44 2.23
C GLY A 89 20.00 9.44 3.39
N SER A 90 19.08 8.45 3.33
CA SER A 90 19.02 7.38 4.32
C SER A 90 20.28 6.53 4.32
N ALA A 91 20.81 6.17 3.13
CA ALA A 91 22.00 5.35 2.99
C ALA A 91 23.28 6.03 3.51
N ILE A 92 23.41 7.35 3.41
CA ILE A 92 24.61 8.08 3.85
C ILE A 92 24.47 8.69 5.26
N SER A 93 23.33 8.54 5.92
CA SER A 93 23.08 9.09 7.26
C SER A 93 24.11 8.57 8.28
N GLN A 94 24.57 9.48 9.16
CA GLN A 94 25.55 9.20 10.19
C GLN A 94 24.92 9.10 11.59
N ASP A 95 23.68 9.55 11.75
CA ASP A 95 22.92 9.53 12.97
C ASP A 95 21.44 9.20 12.72
N VAL A 96 20.73 8.80 13.77
CA VAL A 96 19.34 8.37 13.68
C VAL A 96 18.38 9.48 13.28
N TYR A 97 18.64 10.74 13.66
CA TYR A 97 17.71 11.83 13.39
C TYR A 97 17.75 12.24 11.91
N THR A 98 18.99 12.35 11.36
CA THR A 98 19.19 12.57 9.92
C THR A 98 18.55 11.41 9.12
N PHE A 99 18.75 10.18 9.54
CA PHE A 99 18.11 9.00 8.95
C PHE A 99 16.58 9.14 8.96
N MET A 100 15.99 9.50 10.11
CA MET A 100 14.54 9.66 10.24
C MET A 100 13.98 10.74 9.33
N VAL A 101 14.68 11.85 9.12
CA VAL A 101 14.26 12.91 8.19
C VAL A 101 14.14 12.37 6.77
N PHE A 102 15.18 11.67 6.28
CA PHE A 102 15.14 11.10 4.93
C PHE A 102 14.10 9.99 4.80
N ARG A 103 13.92 9.13 5.80
CA ARG A 103 12.86 8.11 5.82
C ARG A 103 11.46 8.74 5.82
N PHE A 104 11.26 9.85 6.53
CA PHE A 104 10.00 10.59 6.50
C PHE A 104 9.70 11.14 5.10
N ILE A 105 10.71 11.70 4.41
CA ILE A 105 10.58 12.14 3.01
C ILE A 105 10.18 10.96 2.09
N GLY A 106 10.80 9.79 2.25
CA GLY A 106 10.40 8.59 1.52
C GLY A 106 8.94 8.20 1.78
N GLY A 107 8.52 8.30 3.04
CA GLY A 107 7.13 8.10 3.42
C GLY A 107 6.16 9.06 2.74
N LEU A 108 6.49 10.36 2.69
CA LEU A 108 5.68 11.34 1.92
C LEU A 108 5.49 10.90 0.47
N CYS A 109 6.54 10.35 -0.15
CA CYS A 109 6.49 9.85 -1.53
C CYS A 109 5.61 8.59 -1.65
N ILE A 110 5.69 7.66 -0.70
CA ILE A 110 4.81 6.47 -0.64
C ILE A 110 3.35 6.92 -0.60
N GLY A 111 3.02 7.82 0.35
CA GLY A 111 1.65 8.30 0.51
C GLY A 111 1.13 9.06 -0.72
N ALA A 112 1.93 9.96 -1.28
CA ALA A 112 1.55 10.70 -2.47
C ALA A 112 1.36 9.77 -3.68
N SER A 113 2.27 8.81 -3.91
CA SER A 113 2.18 7.87 -5.02
C SER A 113 0.98 6.94 -4.91
N SER A 114 0.61 6.52 -3.70
CA SER A 114 -0.57 5.67 -3.46
C SER A 114 -1.89 6.32 -3.89
N VAL A 115 -1.93 7.66 -3.96
CA VAL A 115 -3.09 8.44 -4.42
C VAL A 115 -2.94 8.85 -5.88
N VAL A 116 -1.80 9.47 -6.24
CA VAL A 116 -1.62 10.12 -7.54
C VAL A 116 -1.51 9.10 -8.68
N SER A 117 -0.87 7.95 -8.44
CA SER A 117 -0.61 6.99 -9.51
C SER A 117 -1.86 6.25 -9.98
N PRO A 118 -2.70 5.68 -9.09
CA PRO A 118 -3.97 5.10 -9.51
C PRO A 118 -4.91 6.15 -10.12
N LEU A 119 -4.89 7.38 -9.60
CA LEU A 119 -5.67 8.49 -10.15
C LEU A 119 -5.25 8.78 -11.61
N TYR A 120 -3.95 9.00 -11.87
CA TYR A 120 -3.45 9.23 -13.21
C TYR A 120 -3.82 8.07 -14.16
N ILE A 121 -3.57 6.83 -13.77
CA ILE A 121 -3.89 5.66 -14.57
C ILE A 121 -5.39 5.63 -14.89
N SER A 122 -6.26 5.91 -13.92
CA SER A 122 -7.70 5.93 -14.14
C SER A 122 -8.18 7.05 -15.07
N GLU A 123 -7.45 8.17 -15.11
CA GLU A 123 -7.77 9.34 -15.95
C GLU A 123 -7.36 9.15 -17.41
N ILE A 124 -6.30 8.36 -17.69
CA ILE A 124 -5.84 8.07 -19.06
C ILE A 124 -6.38 6.75 -19.60
N ALA A 125 -6.82 5.82 -18.76
CA ALA A 125 -7.21 4.47 -19.16
C ALA A 125 -8.62 4.42 -19.75
N PRO A 126 -8.79 3.83 -20.95
CA PRO A 126 -10.11 3.48 -21.47
C PRO A 126 -10.86 2.54 -20.51
N ALA A 127 -12.20 2.67 -20.43
CA ALA A 127 -13.03 1.90 -19.51
C ALA A 127 -12.76 0.38 -19.55
N LYS A 128 -12.55 -0.18 -20.76
CA LYS A 128 -12.29 -1.63 -20.96
C LYS A 128 -10.97 -2.13 -20.36
N SER A 129 -9.95 -1.29 -20.24
CA SER A 129 -8.61 -1.69 -19.76
C SER A 129 -8.23 -1.08 -18.40
N ARG A 130 -9.08 -0.20 -17.85
CA ARG A 130 -8.79 0.53 -16.60
C ARG A 130 -8.47 -0.39 -15.45
N GLY A 131 -9.30 -1.40 -15.21
CA GLY A 131 -9.09 -2.36 -14.12
C GLY A 131 -7.73 -3.08 -14.23
N PHE A 132 -7.38 -3.55 -15.42
CA PHE A 132 -6.08 -4.19 -15.67
C PHE A 132 -4.90 -3.23 -15.43
N LEU A 133 -5.00 -1.98 -15.92
CA LEU A 133 -3.92 -0.99 -15.77
C LEU A 133 -3.74 -0.54 -14.31
N VAL A 134 -4.82 -0.43 -13.55
CA VAL A 134 -4.74 -0.17 -12.10
C VAL A 134 -4.17 -1.38 -11.35
N ALA A 135 -4.52 -2.61 -11.76
CA ALA A 135 -3.94 -3.81 -11.18
C ALA A 135 -2.42 -3.92 -11.40
N LEU A 136 -1.88 -3.33 -12.47
CA LEU A 136 -0.42 -3.23 -12.65
C LEU A 136 0.26 -2.44 -11.53
N PHE A 137 -0.38 -1.40 -11.00
CA PHE A 137 0.15 -0.67 -9.84
C PHE A 137 0.24 -1.58 -8.61
N GLN A 138 -0.82 -2.33 -8.31
CA GLN A 138 -0.83 -3.29 -7.20
C GLN A 138 0.19 -4.42 -7.40
N PHE A 139 0.31 -4.96 -8.62
CA PHE A 139 1.35 -5.94 -8.96
C PHE A 139 2.74 -5.39 -8.66
N ASN A 140 3.02 -4.15 -9.07
CA ASN A 140 4.31 -3.51 -8.85
C ASN A 140 4.62 -3.31 -7.36
N ILE A 141 3.62 -3.01 -6.50
CA ILE A 141 3.83 -2.93 -5.05
C ILE A 141 4.34 -4.27 -4.51
N VAL A 142 3.62 -5.36 -4.75
CA VAL A 142 4.00 -6.67 -4.19
C VAL A 142 5.28 -7.22 -4.83
N PHE A 143 5.53 -6.91 -6.10
CA PHE A 143 6.78 -7.22 -6.78
C PHE A 143 7.95 -6.44 -6.18
N GLY A 144 7.76 -5.15 -5.87
CA GLY A 144 8.74 -4.32 -5.17
C GLY A 144 9.09 -4.87 -3.79
N ILE A 145 8.11 -5.32 -3.00
CA ILE A 145 8.32 -5.99 -1.72
C ILE A 145 9.20 -7.24 -1.89
N MET A 146 8.90 -8.08 -2.88
CA MET A 146 9.69 -9.28 -3.17
C MET A 146 11.13 -8.91 -3.53
N ILE A 147 11.33 -7.94 -4.42
CA ILE A 147 12.68 -7.49 -4.82
C ILE A 147 13.44 -6.87 -3.66
N ALA A 148 12.77 -6.18 -2.71
CA ALA A 148 13.39 -5.68 -1.49
C ALA A 148 14.00 -6.82 -0.66
N TYR A 149 13.25 -7.89 -0.43
CA TYR A 149 13.77 -9.05 0.30
C TYR A 149 14.90 -9.75 -0.44
N VAL A 150 14.80 -9.90 -1.78
CA VAL A 150 15.89 -10.45 -2.60
C VAL A 150 17.13 -9.57 -2.49
N SER A 151 17.00 -8.25 -2.61
CA SER A 151 18.15 -7.34 -2.49
C SER A 151 18.78 -7.37 -1.10
N ASN A 152 17.99 -7.42 -0.03
CA ASN A 152 18.48 -7.57 1.34
C ASN A 152 19.29 -8.86 1.51
N TYR A 153 18.80 -9.99 0.97
CA TYR A 153 19.51 -11.26 0.99
C TYR A 153 20.85 -11.19 0.23
N LEU A 154 20.86 -10.55 -0.95
CA LEU A 154 22.06 -10.43 -1.76
C LEU A 154 23.10 -9.49 -1.13
N PHE A 155 22.66 -8.39 -0.54
CA PHE A 155 23.57 -7.39 0.04
C PHE A 155 24.08 -7.73 1.44
N GLN A 156 23.55 -8.75 2.13
CA GLN A 156 23.95 -9.10 3.51
C GLN A 156 25.46 -9.38 3.69
N THR A 157 26.17 -9.72 2.61
CA THR A 157 27.62 -9.98 2.62
C THR A 157 28.44 -8.89 1.92
N MET A 158 27.78 -7.89 1.33
CA MET A 158 28.41 -6.81 0.57
C MET A 158 28.60 -5.60 1.47
N GLY A 159 29.84 -5.24 1.75
CA GLY A 159 30.15 -4.04 2.53
C GLY A 159 30.29 -4.24 4.04
N GLY A 160 30.25 -5.46 4.55
CA GLY A 160 30.50 -5.78 5.95
C GLY A 160 29.50 -5.10 6.90
N GLU A 161 29.97 -4.24 7.80
CA GLU A 161 29.12 -3.49 8.73
C GLU A 161 28.24 -2.44 8.04
N SER A 162 28.58 -2.05 6.82
CA SER A 162 27.86 -1.02 6.03
C SER A 162 26.89 -1.61 5.00
N ASP A 163 26.59 -2.92 5.03
CA ASP A 163 25.68 -3.56 4.08
C ASP A 163 24.26 -2.95 4.10
N TRP A 164 23.79 -2.49 5.27
CA TRP A 164 22.51 -1.81 5.42
C TRP A 164 22.40 -0.54 4.56
N ARG A 165 23.51 0.14 4.28
CA ARG A 165 23.55 1.31 3.41
C ARG A 165 23.27 0.95 1.96
N TRP A 166 23.82 -0.18 1.49
CA TRP A 166 23.54 -0.70 0.16
C TRP A 166 22.10 -1.18 0.03
N MET A 167 21.57 -1.85 1.09
CA MET A 167 20.16 -2.26 1.13
C MET A 167 19.24 -1.06 0.93
N LEU A 168 19.44 0.04 1.65
CA LEU A 168 18.60 1.23 1.52
C LEU A 168 18.86 2.02 0.23
N GLY A 169 20.14 2.14 -0.15
CA GLY A 169 20.58 2.90 -1.32
C GLY A 169 20.08 2.34 -2.65
N ILE A 170 19.80 1.03 -2.74
CA ILE A 170 19.34 0.39 -3.97
C ILE A 170 18.05 1.03 -4.52
N VAL A 171 17.19 1.57 -3.65
CA VAL A 171 15.96 2.26 -4.04
C VAL A 171 16.25 3.48 -4.93
N GLY A 172 17.43 4.08 -4.81
CA GLY A 172 17.86 5.23 -5.60
C GLY A 172 17.89 4.94 -7.11
N ILE A 173 18.34 3.75 -7.52
CA ILE A 173 18.43 3.39 -8.95
C ILE A 173 17.07 3.43 -9.64
N PRO A 174 16.06 2.63 -9.20
CA PRO A 174 14.75 2.67 -9.83
C PRO A 174 14.04 4.02 -9.64
N SER A 175 14.38 4.80 -8.59
CA SER A 175 13.83 6.15 -8.41
C SER A 175 14.30 7.11 -9.50
N LEU A 176 15.57 7.07 -9.88
CA LEU A 176 16.11 7.86 -11.00
C LEU A 176 15.48 7.45 -12.32
N ILE A 177 15.35 6.13 -12.56
CA ILE A 177 14.71 5.60 -13.78
C ILE A 177 13.26 6.09 -13.85
N PHE A 178 12.50 5.95 -12.77
CA PHE A 178 11.13 6.43 -12.70
C PHE A 178 11.04 7.94 -12.96
N THR A 179 11.88 8.74 -12.31
CA THR A 179 11.93 10.20 -12.49
C THR A 179 12.18 10.56 -13.96
N GLY A 180 13.16 9.92 -14.61
CA GLY A 180 13.43 10.12 -16.03
C GLY A 180 12.25 9.71 -16.94
N LEU A 181 11.62 8.59 -16.65
CA LEU A 181 10.46 8.12 -17.41
C LEU A 181 9.22 9.02 -17.26
N THR A 182 9.05 9.71 -16.11
CA THR A 182 7.96 10.67 -15.94
C THR A 182 8.06 11.88 -16.88
N LEU A 183 9.23 12.18 -17.42
CA LEU A 183 9.40 13.23 -18.43
C LEU A 183 8.75 12.85 -19.76
N LEU A 184 8.64 11.55 -20.06
CA LEU A 184 8.10 10.99 -21.30
C LEU A 184 6.58 10.79 -21.30
N ILE A 185 5.92 10.88 -20.15
CA ILE A 185 4.45 10.79 -20.09
C ILE A 185 3.81 12.14 -20.38
N SER A 186 2.57 12.12 -20.90
CA SER A 186 1.75 13.31 -21.03
C SER A 186 1.01 13.64 -19.75
N GLU A 187 0.53 14.90 -19.62
CA GLU A 187 -0.32 15.28 -18.49
C GLU A 187 -1.71 14.65 -18.63
N SER A 188 -2.44 14.51 -17.51
CA SER A 188 -3.81 14.01 -17.53
C SER A 188 -4.74 14.89 -18.36
N PRO A 189 -5.47 14.36 -19.35
CA PRO A 189 -6.44 15.14 -20.12
C PRO A 189 -7.58 15.66 -19.24
N ARG A 190 -7.96 14.90 -18.22
CA ARG A 190 -8.99 15.31 -17.27
C ARG A 190 -8.52 16.51 -16.43
N TRP A 191 -7.28 16.50 -15.97
CA TRP A 191 -6.71 17.62 -15.22
C TRP A 191 -6.58 18.88 -16.10
N LEU A 192 -6.12 18.73 -17.35
CA LEU A 192 -6.01 19.84 -18.30
C LEU A 192 -7.36 20.56 -18.48
N ILE A 193 -8.46 19.79 -18.59
CA ILE A 193 -9.81 20.37 -18.76
C ILE A 193 -10.33 20.97 -17.45
N LEU A 194 -10.22 20.24 -16.34
CA LEU A 194 -10.88 20.63 -15.09
C LEU A 194 -10.15 21.73 -14.34
N GLN A 195 -8.80 21.71 -14.34
CA GLN A 195 -7.98 22.62 -13.55
C GLN A 195 -7.36 23.75 -14.40
N LYS A 196 -7.00 23.48 -15.66
CA LYS A 196 -6.35 24.45 -16.53
C LYS A 196 -7.28 25.05 -17.58
N ASN A 197 -8.44 24.45 -17.81
CA ASN A 197 -9.35 24.81 -18.89
C ASN A 197 -8.69 24.75 -20.29
N ASP A 198 -7.66 23.93 -20.43
CA ASP A 198 -6.87 23.73 -21.66
C ASP A 198 -7.47 22.55 -22.44
N ILE A 199 -8.48 22.85 -23.26
CA ILE A 199 -9.21 21.86 -24.06
C ILE A 199 -8.38 21.36 -25.22
N GLU A 200 -7.55 22.23 -25.82
CA GLU A 200 -6.72 21.87 -26.97
C GLU A 200 -5.66 20.84 -26.60
N SER A 201 -4.86 21.09 -25.57
CA SER A 201 -3.89 20.13 -25.09
C SER A 201 -4.55 18.83 -24.64
N ALA A 202 -5.68 18.90 -23.97
CA ALA A 202 -6.43 17.71 -23.57
C ALA A 202 -6.89 16.85 -24.76
N LYS A 203 -7.37 17.51 -25.83
CA LYS A 203 -7.79 16.82 -27.07
C LYS A 203 -6.58 16.14 -27.76
N LEU A 204 -5.41 16.77 -27.79
CA LEU A 204 -4.20 16.14 -28.32
C LEU A 204 -3.84 14.86 -27.55
N VAL A 205 -3.86 14.91 -26.20
CA VAL A 205 -3.56 13.73 -25.37
C VAL A 205 -4.62 12.63 -25.58
N LEU A 206 -5.90 12.98 -25.63
CA LEU A 206 -6.98 12.00 -25.89
C LEU A 206 -6.81 11.32 -27.24
N ASN A 207 -6.44 12.05 -28.30
CA ASN A 207 -6.14 11.49 -29.61
C ASN A 207 -4.90 10.57 -29.60
N GLU A 208 -3.90 10.87 -28.77
CA GLU A 208 -2.75 9.96 -28.57
C GLU A 208 -3.14 8.66 -27.87
N ILE A 209 -4.12 8.71 -26.95
CA ILE A 209 -4.61 7.54 -26.20
C ILE A 209 -5.52 6.69 -27.08
N ASP A 210 -6.55 7.28 -27.65
CA ASP A 210 -7.54 6.57 -28.48
C ASP A 210 -8.28 7.55 -29.40
N PRO A 211 -7.86 7.69 -30.67
CA PRO A 211 -8.48 8.61 -31.62
C PRO A 211 -9.97 8.34 -31.87
N GLU A 212 -10.41 7.06 -31.78
CA GLU A 212 -11.80 6.68 -32.08
C GLU A 212 -12.77 7.16 -31.00
N THR A 213 -12.31 7.29 -29.74
CA THR A 213 -13.14 7.69 -28.59
C THR A 213 -12.81 9.08 -28.03
N ALA A 214 -11.82 9.77 -28.58
CA ALA A 214 -11.28 11.04 -28.06
C ALA A 214 -12.39 12.11 -27.89
N ASP A 215 -13.16 12.40 -28.94
CA ASP A 215 -14.22 13.43 -28.90
C ASP A 215 -15.34 13.04 -27.93
N LYS A 216 -15.72 11.76 -27.86
CA LYS A 216 -16.73 11.27 -26.91
C LYS A 216 -16.23 11.40 -25.48
N THR A 217 -14.97 11.08 -25.21
CA THR A 217 -14.37 11.22 -23.88
C THR A 217 -14.26 12.67 -23.47
N LEU A 218 -13.85 13.56 -24.39
CA LEU A 218 -13.82 14.99 -24.18
C LEU A 218 -15.20 15.54 -23.78
N ALA A 219 -16.24 15.20 -24.54
CA ALA A 219 -17.61 15.63 -24.25
C ALA A 219 -18.09 15.13 -22.88
N SER A 220 -17.76 13.89 -22.50
CA SER A 220 -18.09 13.33 -21.19
C SER A 220 -17.42 14.09 -20.04
N ILE A 221 -16.13 14.46 -20.19
CA ILE A 221 -15.42 15.24 -19.16
C ILE A 221 -16.02 16.65 -19.01
N LEU A 222 -16.33 17.32 -20.13
CA LEU A 222 -16.97 18.64 -20.11
C LEU A 222 -18.36 18.60 -19.48
N HIS A 223 -19.15 17.59 -19.77
CA HIS A 223 -20.45 17.39 -19.15
C HIS A 223 -20.35 17.17 -17.64
N SER A 224 -19.39 16.36 -17.19
CA SER A 224 -19.14 16.15 -15.75
C SER A 224 -18.71 17.43 -15.03
N LYS A 225 -17.96 18.32 -15.70
CA LYS A 225 -17.57 19.62 -15.17
C LYS A 225 -18.80 20.51 -14.89
N SER A 226 -19.76 20.53 -15.82
CA SER A 226 -20.98 21.35 -15.69
C SER A 226 -21.89 20.85 -14.56
N ASN A 227 -21.96 19.54 -14.34
CA ASN A 227 -22.80 18.94 -13.30
C ASN A 227 -22.20 19.09 -11.89
N ASN A 228 -20.89 18.98 -11.74
CA ASN A 228 -20.23 19.19 -10.45
C ASN A 228 -20.37 20.63 -9.94
N ALA A 229 -20.52 21.60 -10.82
CA ALA A 229 -20.80 22.99 -10.44
C ALA A 229 -22.19 23.21 -9.85
N LYS A 230 -23.13 22.29 -10.05
CA LYS A 230 -24.54 22.39 -9.60
C LYS A 230 -24.81 21.63 -8.30
N ASN A 231 -23.99 20.63 -7.95
CA ASN A 231 -24.19 19.81 -6.76
C ASN A 231 -23.39 20.39 -5.58
N GLY A 232 -24.10 20.77 -4.52
CA GLY A 232 -23.46 21.20 -3.26
C GLY A 232 -22.62 20.10 -2.65
N THR A 233 -21.59 20.47 -1.85
CA THR A 233 -20.72 19.52 -1.15
C THR A 233 -21.49 18.77 -0.06
N ALA A 234 -21.72 17.48 -0.25
CA ALA A 234 -22.30 16.62 0.78
C ALA A 234 -21.36 16.54 2.00
N LYS A 235 -21.91 16.67 3.22
CA LYS A 235 -21.13 16.56 4.45
C LYS A 235 -20.80 15.11 4.73
N PHE A 236 -19.50 14.74 4.64
CA PHE A 236 -19.03 13.40 4.89
C PHE A 236 -19.41 12.89 6.30
N PHE A 237 -19.10 13.64 7.34
CA PHE A 237 -19.49 13.31 8.72
C PHE A 237 -20.96 13.69 8.99
N SER A 238 -21.88 12.90 8.47
CA SER A 238 -23.30 13.01 8.74
C SER A 238 -23.88 11.68 9.22
N LYS A 239 -25.02 11.71 9.92
CA LYS A 239 -25.69 10.48 10.39
C LYS A 239 -26.03 9.52 9.24
N LYS A 240 -26.34 10.05 8.06
CA LYS A 240 -26.63 9.29 6.84
C LYS A 240 -25.49 8.34 6.46
N TYR A 241 -24.23 8.73 6.68
CA TYR A 241 -23.05 7.96 6.27
C TYR A 241 -22.31 7.29 7.44
N ALA A 242 -22.90 7.29 8.65
CA ALA A 242 -22.25 6.75 9.84
C ALA A 242 -21.89 5.28 9.70
N PHE A 243 -22.77 4.47 9.10
CA PHE A 243 -22.53 3.04 8.93
C PHE A 243 -21.47 2.73 7.87
N PRO A 244 -21.48 3.28 6.65
CA PRO A 244 -20.36 3.16 5.72
C PRO A 244 -19.02 3.64 6.28
N ILE A 245 -19.00 4.74 7.04
CA ILE A 245 -17.80 5.25 7.73
C ILE A 245 -17.29 4.22 8.74
N LEU A 246 -18.17 3.62 9.53
CA LEU A 246 -17.81 2.58 10.48
C LEU A 246 -17.26 1.34 9.77
N LEU A 247 -17.86 0.91 8.67
CA LEU A 247 -17.37 -0.24 7.88
C LEU A 247 -15.96 0.04 7.32
N ALA A 248 -15.73 1.24 6.76
CA ALA A 248 -14.42 1.64 6.25
C ALA A 248 -13.38 1.73 7.37
N PHE A 249 -13.75 2.26 8.53
CA PHE A 249 -12.88 2.27 9.70
C PHE A 249 -12.49 0.86 10.13
N LEU A 250 -13.47 -0.03 10.31
CA LEU A 250 -13.24 -1.38 10.82
C LEU A 250 -12.39 -2.22 9.86
N ILE A 251 -12.64 -2.18 8.55
CA ILE A 251 -11.83 -2.95 7.60
C ILE A 251 -10.38 -2.45 7.57
N ALA A 252 -10.15 -1.13 7.62
CA ALA A 252 -8.83 -0.53 7.63
C ALA A 252 -8.09 -0.77 8.96
N PHE A 253 -8.79 -0.68 10.08
CA PHE A 253 -8.29 -1.01 11.41
C PHE A 253 -7.86 -2.47 11.52
N PHE A 254 -8.76 -3.42 11.19
CA PHE A 254 -8.46 -4.84 11.27
C PHE A 254 -7.34 -5.25 10.31
N ASN A 255 -7.22 -4.60 9.15
CA ASN A 255 -6.10 -4.83 8.26
C ASN A 255 -4.76 -4.65 8.99
N GLN A 256 -4.61 -3.63 9.80
CA GLN A 256 -3.35 -3.31 10.46
C GLN A 256 -3.14 -4.08 11.77
N VAL A 257 -4.19 -4.26 12.58
CA VAL A 257 -4.08 -5.04 13.83
C VAL A 257 -4.00 -6.55 13.58
N SER A 258 -3.98 -6.99 12.33
CA SER A 258 -3.55 -8.34 11.93
C SER A 258 -2.05 -8.57 12.17
N GLY A 259 -1.25 -7.49 12.27
CA GLY A 259 0.20 -7.55 12.40
C GLY A 259 0.95 -7.61 11.06
N ILE A 260 0.27 -7.41 9.92
CA ILE A 260 0.91 -7.53 8.59
C ILE A 260 2.15 -6.63 8.45
N ASN A 261 2.06 -5.36 8.85
CA ASN A 261 3.20 -4.46 8.75
C ASN A 261 4.30 -4.78 9.78
N ALA A 262 3.95 -5.28 10.97
CA ALA A 262 4.95 -5.80 11.91
C ALA A 262 5.77 -6.95 11.26
N ILE A 263 5.11 -7.87 10.56
CA ILE A 263 5.82 -8.96 9.87
C ILE A 263 6.61 -8.43 8.66
N ILE A 264 6.06 -7.57 7.81
CA ILE A 264 6.77 -7.07 6.62
C ILE A 264 8.02 -6.27 7.02
N TYR A 265 7.92 -5.39 8.00
CA TYR A 265 9.02 -4.51 8.42
C TYR A 265 10.07 -5.21 9.27
N TYR A 266 9.70 -6.28 9.99
CA TYR A 266 10.58 -7.01 10.90
C TYR A 266 10.71 -8.50 10.56
N ALA A 267 10.48 -8.88 9.28
CA ALA A 267 10.49 -10.27 8.84
C ALA A 267 11.73 -11.07 9.28
N PRO A 268 12.97 -10.62 9.03
CA PRO A 268 14.16 -11.34 9.48
C PRO A 268 14.20 -11.49 11.00
N ARG A 269 13.86 -10.44 11.75
CA ARG A 269 13.81 -10.47 13.22
C ARG A 269 12.83 -11.52 13.75
N VAL A 270 11.65 -11.64 13.16
CA VAL A 270 10.64 -12.64 13.54
C VAL A 270 11.19 -14.06 13.34
N PHE A 271 11.91 -14.30 12.23
CA PHE A 271 12.54 -15.58 11.98
C PHE A 271 13.76 -15.84 12.89
N GLU A 272 14.56 -14.84 13.19
CA GLU A 272 15.67 -14.97 14.13
C GLU A 272 15.18 -15.24 15.56
N MET A 273 14.07 -14.64 15.98
CA MET A 273 13.41 -14.96 17.27
C MET A 273 12.98 -16.42 17.35
N SER A 274 12.76 -17.08 16.22
CA SER A 274 12.46 -18.52 16.14
C SER A 274 13.72 -19.40 15.99
N GLY A 275 14.91 -18.83 16.19
CA GLY A 275 16.18 -19.56 16.18
C GLY A 275 16.83 -19.72 14.80
N LEU A 276 16.31 -19.12 13.74
CA LEU A 276 16.98 -19.15 12.43
C LEU A 276 18.22 -18.27 12.43
N ALA A 277 19.31 -18.78 11.81
CA ALA A 277 20.47 -17.97 11.55
C ALA A 277 20.12 -16.81 10.60
N LYS A 278 20.80 -15.67 10.73
CA LYS A 278 20.52 -14.41 9.99
C LYS A 278 20.35 -14.61 8.48
N SER A 279 21.24 -15.37 7.84
CA SER A 279 21.15 -15.64 6.40
C SER A 279 19.89 -16.42 6.03
N SER A 280 19.51 -17.42 6.85
CA SER A 280 18.29 -18.21 6.66
C SER A 280 17.04 -17.36 6.92
N ALA A 281 17.07 -16.45 7.87
CA ALA A 281 16.00 -15.51 8.17
C ALA A 281 15.76 -14.54 6.99
N LEU A 282 16.82 -14.00 6.41
CA LEU A 282 16.73 -13.16 5.21
C LEU A 282 16.21 -13.94 4.00
N LEU A 283 16.68 -15.18 3.79
CA LEU A 283 16.17 -16.05 2.73
C LEU A 283 14.68 -16.40 2.92
N SER A 284 14.27 -16.69 4.15
CA SER A 284 12.87 -16.94 4.48
C SER A 284 12.00 -15.69 4.21
N SER A 285 12.55 -14.50 4.39
CA SER A 285 11.87 -13.25 4.05
C SER A 285 11.63 -13.09 2.54
N VAL A 286 12.53 -13.61 1.68
CA VAL A 286 12.27 -13.71 0.23
C VAL A 286 11.03 -14.59 -0.03
N GLY A 287 10.86 -15.68 0.72
CA GLY A 287 9.67 -16.52 0.66
C GLY A 287 8.39 -15.77 1.04
N ILE A 288 8.44 -14.84 2.03
CA ILE A 288 7.32 -13.93 2.34
C ILE A 288 6.95 -13.10 1.10
N GLY A 289 7.93 -12.46 0.46
CA GLY A 289 7.71 -11.64 -0.74
C GLY A 289 7.09 -12.44 -1.89
N LEU A 290 7.60 -13.64 -2.14
CA LEU A 290 7.08 -14.53 -3.18
C LEU A 290 5.65 -14.99 -2.87
N THR A 291 5.39 -15.40 -1.64
CA THR A 291 4.05 -15.80 -1.18
C THR A 291 3.07 -14.63 -1.34
N ASN A 292 3.46 -13.44 -0.90
CA ASN A 292 2.64 -12.24 -1.04
C ASN A 292 2.32 -11.95 -2.52
N LEU A 293 3.31 -12.03 -3.42
CA LEU A 293 3.12 -11.81 -4.85
C LEU A 293 2.11 -12.82 -5.44
N ILE A 294 2.34 -14.11 -5.22
CA ILE A 294 1.49 -15.18 -5.79
C ILE A 294 0.05 -15.05 -5.28
N PHE A 295 -0.12 -14.94 -3.96
CA PHE A 295 -1.45 -14.97 -3.35
C PHE A 295 -2.21 -13.64 -3.51
N THR A 296 -1.52 -12.51 -3.68
CA THR A 296 -2.18 -11.24 -4.07
C THR A 296 -2.74 -11.35 -5.50
N MET A 297 -1.96 -11.87 -6.45
CA MET A 297 -2.45 -12.06 -7.81
C MET A 297 -3.61 -13.06 -7.88
N LEU A 298 -3.55 -14.11 -7.09
CA LEU A 298 -4.64 -15.06 -6.93
C LEU A 298 -5.89 -14.36 -6.35
N GLY A 299 -5.74 -13.61 -5.26
CA GLY A 299 -6.84 -12.86 -4.61
C GLY A 299 -7.52 -11.89 -5.57
N VAL A 300 -6.75 -11.10 -6.31
CA VAL A 300 -7.28 -10.18 -7.35
C VAL A 300 -8.04 -10.93 -8.43
N SER A 301 -7.60 -12.12 -8.83
CA SER A 301 -8.31 -12.94 -9.83
C SER A 301 -9.60 -13.58 -9.30
N LEU A 302 -9.68 -13.78 -8.00
CA LEU A 302 -10.80 -14.47 -7.34
C LEU A 302 -11.87 -13.52 -6.79
N ILE A 303 -11.56 -12.24 -6.60
CA ILE A 303 -12.45 -11.27 -5.93
C ILE A 303 -13.80 -11.13 -6.65
N ASP A 304 -13.80 -11.14 -7.99
CA ASP A 304 -15.02 -11.05 -8.79
C ASP A 304 -15.75 -12.40 -8.93
N LYS A 305 -15.05 -13.52 -8.66
CA LYS A 305 -15.66 -14.86 -8.70
C LYS A 305 -16.34 -15.22 -7.38
N PHE A 306 -15.69 -14.99 -6.25
CA PHE A 306 -16.16 -15.40 -4.94
C PHE A 306 -16.82 -14.28 -4.13
N GLY A 307 -16.56 -13.01 -4.47
CA GLY A 307 -17.06 -11.86 -3.73
C GLY A 307 -16.14 -11.42 -2.59
N ARG A 308 -16.43 -10.22 -2.09
CA ARG A 308 -15.57 -9.53 -1.11
C ARG A 308 -15.71 -10.18 0.27
N LYS A 309 -16.93 -10.44 0.70
CA LYS A 309 -17.23 -11.05 2.00
C LYS A 309 -16.64 -12.46 2.13
N THR A 310 -16.75 -13.27 1.09
CA THR A 310 -16.24 -14.66 1.08
C THR A 310 -14.70 -14.67 1.20
N LEU A 311 -14.00 -13.83 0.44
CA LEU A 311 -12.54 -13.77 0.52
C LEU A 311 -12.06 -13.24 1.89
N MET A 312 -12.76 -12.28 2.47
CA MET A 312 -12.49 -11.80 3.82
C MET A 312 -12.70 -12.88 4.87
N PHE A 313 -13.73 -13.70 4.71
CA PHE A 313 -14.01 -14.83 5.61
C PHE A 313 -12.86 -15.86 5.54
N ILE A 314 -12.48 -16.28 4.33
CA ILE A 314 -11.37 -17.24 4.11
C ILE A 314 -10.07 -16.67 4.69
N GLY A 315 -9.75 -15.40 4.43
CA GLY A 315 -8.60 -14.71 4.98
C GLY A 315 -8.62 -14.67 6.51
N SER A 316 -9.76 -14.35 7.13
CA SER A 316 -9.89 -14.30 8.60
C SER A 316 -9.64 -15.65 9.25
N VAL A 317 -10.20 -16.73 8.70
CA VAL A 317 -9.96 -18.09 9.19
C VAL A 317 -8.47 -18.46 9.05
N GLY A 318 -7.88 -18.19 7.88
CA GLY A 318 -6.46 -18.44 7.64
C GLY A 318 -5.55 -17.67 8.61
N TYR A 319 -5.88 -16.42 8.90
CA TYR A 319 -5.18 -15.62 9.91
C TYR A 319 -5.25 -16.23 11.31
N ILE A 320 -6.47 -16.60 11.78
CA ILE A 320 -6.66 -17.16 13.12
C ILE A 320 -5.82 -18.43 13.26
N ILE A 321 -5.87 -19.32 12.28
CA ILE A 321 -5.11 -20.57 12.31
C ILE A 321 -3.61 -20.30 12.34
N SER A 322 -3.09 -19.51 11.39
CA SER A 322 -1.66 -19.27 11.27
C SER A 322 -1.08 -18.49 12.46
N LEU A 323 -1.76 -17.44 12.93
CA LEU A 323 -1.33 -16.66 14.09
C LEU A 323 -1.38 -17.46 15.39
N THR A 324 -2.38 -18.34 15.56
CA THR A 324 -2.44 -19.23 16.71
C THR A 324 -1.31 -20.25 16.71
N LEU A 325 -0.94 -20.79 15.53
CA LEU A 325 0.20 -21.70 15.39
C LEU A 325 1.52 -20.98 15.66
N ILE A 326 1.68 -19.74 15.18
CA ILE A 326 2.85 -18.90 15.50
C ILE A 326 2.92 -18.63 17.01
N ALA A 327 1.82 -18.21 17.62
CA ALA A 327 1.75 -17.98 19.07
C ALA A 327 2.10 -19.23 19.89
N LYS A 328 1.58 -20.40 19.46
CA LYS A 328 1.90 -21.70 20.06
C LYS A 328 3.38 -22.00 19.94
N ALA A 329 4.00 -21.80 18.77
CA ALA A 329 5.42 -22.04 18.56
C ALA A 329 6.29 -21.23 19.52
N PHE A 330 5.97 -19.94 19.73
CA PHE A 330 6.64 -19.11 20.72
C PHE A 330 6.37 -19.55 22.17
N TYR A 331 5.16 -20.00 22.48
CA TYR A 331 4.81 -20.47 23.83
C TYR A 331 5.53 -21.76 24.22
N THR A 332 5.62 -22.69 23.26
CA THR A 332 6.27 -24.00 23.51
C THR A 332 7.77 -23.99 23.21
N GLU A 333 8.29 -22.89 22.69
CA GLU A 333 9.68 -22.76 22.18
C GLU A 333 10.02 -23.84 21.13
N GLN A 334 9.00 -24.33 20.41
CA GLN A 334 9.14 -25.31 19.33
C GLN A 334 8.82 -24.64 18.00
N PHE A 335 9.84 -24.37 17.22
CA PHE A 335 9.72 -23.56 16.00
C PHE A 335 9.66 -24.41 14.71
N ASP A 336 9.47 -25.71 14.82
CA ASP A 336 9.25 -26.57 13.68
C ASP A 336 8.03 -26.11 12.89
N GLY A 337 8.22 -25.78 11.60
CA GLY A 337 7.15 -25.25 10.76
C GLY A 337 6.89 -23.74 10.85
N MET A 338 7.64 -22.98 11.66
CA MET A 338 7.45 -21.53 11.83
C MET A 338 7.42 -20.79 10.50
N THR A 339 8.34 -21.09 9.60
CA THR A 339 8.39 -20.47 8.25
C THR A 339 7.11 -20.72 7.47
N PHE A 340 6.59 -21.95 7.53
CA PHE A 340 5.32 -22.29 6.89
C PHE A 340 4.12 -21.53 7.51
N PHE A 341 4.09 -21.37 8.83
CA PHE A 341 3.00 -20.64 9.51
C PHE A 341 3.02 -19.17 9.12
N VAL A 342 4.20 -18.55 9.00
CA VAL A 342 4.34 -17.16 8.53
C VAL A 342 3.89 -17.05 7.07
N PHE A 343 4.26 -17.99 6.20
CA PHE A 343 3.80 -17.98 4.80
C PHE A 343 2.29 -18.16 4.70
N ALA A 344 1.69 -19.03 5.52
CA ALA A 344 0.24 -19.20 5.59
C ALA A 344 -0.47 -17.91 6.04
N PHE A 345 0.11 -17.19 7.01
CA PHE A 345 -0.35 -15.88 7.43
C PHE A 345 -0.33 -14.86 6.26
N ILE A 346 0.79 -14.77 5.54
CA ILE A 346 0.93 -13.87 4.38
C ILE A 346 -0.06 -14.24 3.26
N ALA A 347 -0.24 -15.53 2.98
CA ALA A 347 -1.19 -16.01 1.99
C ALA A 347 -2.64 -15.64 2.38
N ALA A 348 -3.01 -15.82 3.65
CA ALA A 348 -4.32 -15.45 4.18
C ALA A 348 -4.56 -13.92 4.06
N HIS A 349 -3.52 -13.11 4.37
CA HIS A 349 -3.56 -11.66 4.17
C HIS A 349 -3.82 -11.31 2.70
N ALA A 350 -3.01 -11.84 1.81
CA ALA A 350 -2.99 -11.47 0.41
C ALA A 350 -4.31 -11.80 -0.31
N ILE A 351 -4.92 -12.97 -0.01
CA ILE A 351 -6.22 -13.37 -0.57
C ILE A 351 -7.38 -12.56 0.04
N GLY A 352 -7.36 -12.37 1.35
CA GLY A 352 -8.42 -11.68 2.07
C GLY A 352 -8.26 -10.18 2.04
N GLN A 353 -7.66 -9.64 3.07
CA GLN A 353 -7.51 -8.20 3.30
C GLN A 353 -6.77 -7.48 2.17
N GLY A 354 -5.66 -8.05 1.67
CA GLY A 354 -4.83 -7.41 0.65
C GLY A 354 -5.56 -7.19 -0.68
N ALA A 355 -6.39 -8.14 -1.09
CA ALA A 355 -7.18 -8.03 -2.32
C ALA A 355 -8.46 -7.20 -2.13
N VAL A 356 -9.08 -7.26 -0.96
CA VAL A 356 -10.46 -6.78 -0.75
C VAL A 356 -10.54 -5.34 -0.26
N ILE A 357 -9.62 -4.90 0.62
CA ILE A 357 -9.79 -3.64 1.38
C ILE A 357 -10.11 -2.43 0.50
N TRP A 358 -9.32 -2.18 -0.54
CA TRP A 358 -9.46 -0.96 -1.35
C TRP A 358 -10.69 -1.00 -2.25
N VAL A 359 -11.01 -2.18 -2.75
CA VAL A 359 -12.21 -2.42 -3.57
C VAL A 359 -13.46 -2.20 -2.72
N PHE A 360 -13.54 -2.84 -1.56
CA PHE A 360 -14.68 -2.72 -0.65
C PHE A 360 -14.91 -1.26 -0.21
N ILE A 361 -13.84 -0.55 0.22
CA ILE A 361 -13.97 0.87 0.61
C ILE A 361 -14.51 1.72 -0.55
N SER A 362 -14.11 1.42 -1.80
CA SER A 362 -14.60 2.16 -2.96
C SER A 362 -16.07 1.86 -3.31
N GLU A 363 -16.58 0.70 -2.93
CA GLU A 363 -17.93 0.21 -3.26
C GLU A 363 -19.00 0.58 -2.24
N ILE A 364 -18.63 0.83 -0.97
CA ILE A 364 -19.59 1.14 0.10
C ILE A 364 -19.99 2.62 0.19
N PHE A 365 -19.33 3.52 -0.54
CA PHE A 365 -19.65 4.94 -0.51
C PHE A 365 -20.35 5.39 -1.79
N PRO A 366 -21.44 6.18 -1.68
CA PRO A 366 -22.08 6.81 -2.83
C PRO A 366 -21.13 7.76 -3.55
N ASN A 367 -21.41 8.04 -4.82
CA ASN A 367 -20.55 8.85 -5.69
C ASN A 367 -20.17 10.21 -5.08
N GLU A 368 -21.12 10.85 -4.36
CA GLU A 368 -20.97 12.20 -3.79
C GLU A 368 -19.84 12.31 -2.76
N ILE A 369 -19.62 11.25 -1.96
CA ILE A 369 -18.64 11.24 -0.85
C ILE A 369 -17.57 10.14 -0.99
N ARG A 370 -17.55 9.41 -2.11
CA ARG A 370 -16.62 8.27 -2.32
C ARG A 370 -15.17 8.67 -2.16
N ALA A 371 -14.75 9.82 -2.70
CA ALA A 371 -13.39 10.30 -2.56
C ALA A 371 -13.01 10.56 -1.09
N SER A 372 -13.94 11.15 -0.31
CA SER A 372 -13.75 11.36 1.13
C SER A 372 -13.72 10.04 1.90
N GLY A 373 -14.55 9.07 1.52
CA GLY A 373 -14.58 7.73 2.11
C GLY A 373 -13.29 6.95 1.87
N GLN A 374 -12.77 6.98 0.65
CA GLN A 374 -11.48 6.37 0.32
C GLN A 374 -10.31 7.05 1.06
N ALA A 375 -10.32 8.38 1.15
CA ALA A 375 -9.32 9.14 1.90
C ALA A 375 -9.37 8.78 3.39
N PHE A 376 -10.57 8.67 3.98
CA PHE A 376 -10.75 8.27 5.37
C PHE A 376 -10.25 6.85 5.65
N GLY A 377 -10.63 5.88 4.81
CA GLY A 377 -10.15 4.50 4.93
C GLY A 377 -8.63 4.39 4.77
N SER A 378 -8.06 5.11 3.81
CA SER A 378 -6.61 5.18 3.60
C SER A 378 -5.88 5.81 4.79
N LEU A 379 -6.40 6.92 5.32
CA LEU A 379 -5.85 7.58 6.51
C LEU A 379 -5.86 6.64 7.72
N THR A 380 -6.99 5.98 7.98
CA THR A 380 -7.12 4.99 9.05
C THR A 380 -6.08 3.88 8.90
N HIS A 381 -5.96 3.32 7.70
CA HIS A 381 -4.98 2.27 7.37
C HIS A 381 -3.55 2.71 7.71
N TRP A 382 -3.10 3.86 7.23
CA TRP A 382 -1.72 4.31 7.42
C TRP A 382 -1.42 4.73 8.86
N VAL A 383 -2.38 5.31 9.57
CA VAL A 383 -2.23 5.64 11.00
C VAL A 383 -2.01 4.38 11.82
N PHE A 384 -2.85 3.35 11.65
CA PHE A 384 -2.66 2.09 12.38
C PHE A 384 -1.43 1.31 11.93
N ALA A 385 -1.06 1.37 10.64
CA ALA A 385 0.21 0.83 10.14
C ALA A 385 1.40 1.44 10.88
N ALA A 386 1.43 2.76 11.01
CA ALA A 386 2.49 3.47 11.72
C ALA A 386 2.53 3.10 13.21
N ILE A 387 1.37 3.05 13.87
CA ILE A 387 1.29 2.68 15.30
C ILE A 387 1.80 1.26 15.53
N ILE A 388 1.28 0.26 14.79
CA ILE A 388 1.66 -1.15 14.98
C ILE A 388 3.16 -1.35 14.72
N THR A 389 3.69 -0.78 13.64
CA THR A 389 5.12 -0.87 13.30
C THR A 389 5.99 -0.20 14.36
N ASN A 390 5.55 0.96 14.89
CA ASN A 390 6.28 1.71 15.91
C ASN A 390 6.37 0.95 17.26
N VAL A 391 5.25 0.36 17.70
CA VAL A 391 5.20 -0.27 19.03
C VAL A 391 5.75 -1.70 19.05
N PHE A 392 5.84 -2.35 17.89
CA PHE A 392 6.24 -3.76 17.79
C PHE A 392 7.60 -4.07 18.44
N PRO A 393 8.71 -3.32 18.22
CA PRO A 393 9.99 -3.61 18.85
C PRO A 393 9.95 -3.47 20.38
N TYR A 394 9.17 -2.52 20.91
CA TYR A 394 9.02 -2.35 22.35
C TYR A 394 8.30 -3.54 22.98
N PHE A 395 7.16 -3.94 22.40
CA PHE A 395 6.38 -5.05 22.95
C PHE A 395 7.06 -6.40 22.75
N SER A 396 7.70 -6.64 21.59
CA SER A 396 8.43 -7.88 21.33
C SER A 396 9.66 -8.02 22.22
N GLY A 397 10.37 -6.94 22.47
CA GLY A 397 11.51 -6.95 23.39
C GLY A 397 11.11 -7.12 24.86
N LYS A 398 9.91 -6.68 25.27
CA LYS A 398 9.45 -6.75 26.67
C LYS A 398 8.70 -8.04 27.00
N PHE A 399 7.87 -8.53 26.10
CA PHE A 399 6.92 -9.62 26.35
C PHE A 399 7.20 -10.88 25.50
N GLY A 400 8.13 -10.79 24.55
CA GLY A 400 8.36 -11.87 23.60
C GLY A 400 7.28 -12.01 22.51
N GLY A 401 7.35 -13.08 21.73
CA GLY A 401 6.43 -13.29 20.61
C GLY A 401 5.03 -13.73 21.00
N THR A 402 4.90 -14.59 22.01
CA THR A 402 3.62 -15.24 22.39
C THR A 402 2.47 -14.24 22.61
N PRO A 403 2.57 -13.22 23.49
CA PRO A 403 1.44 -12.30 23.73
C PRO A 403 1.07 -11.48 22.50
N ILE A 404 2.06 -11.14 21.67
CA ILE A 404 1.83 -10.33 20.46
C ILE A 404 1.03 -11.11 19.43
N PHE A 405 1.44 -12.35 19.16
CA PHE A 405 0.73 -13.17 18.16
C PHE A 405 -0.64 -13.65 18.67
N ILE A 406 -0.82 -13.83 19.99
CA ILE A 406 -2.15 -14.02 20.60
C ILE A 406 -3.02 -12.78 20.38
N PHE A 407 -2.50 -11.58 20.64
CA PHE A 407 -3.23 -10.34 20.38
C PHE A 407 -3.68 -10.25 18.92
N PHE A 408 -2.79 -10.48 17.95
CA PHE A 408 -3.16 -10.47 16.55
C PHE A 408 -4.21 -11.54 16.21
N ALA A 409 -4.09 -12.76 16.76
CA ALA A 409 -5.07 -13.83 16.55
C ALA A 409 -6.47 -13.46 17.09
N VAL A 410 -6.53 -12.87 18.30
CA VAL A 410 -7.79 -12.39 18.90
C VAL A 410 -8.41 -11.28 18.04
N MET A 411 -7.61 -10.32 17.56
CA MET A 411 -8.09 -9.25 16.68
C MET A 411 -8.63 -9.81 15.36
N MET A 412 -8.04 -10.88 14.82
CA MET A 412 -8.58 -11.56 13.64
C MET A 412 -9.86 -12.35 13.94
N GLY A 413 -10.04 -12.83 15.16
CA GLY A 413 -11.32 -13.32 15.64
C GLY A 413 -12.42 -12.24 15.65
N CYS A 414 -12.07 -11.03 16.13
CA CYS A 414 -12.97 -9.87 16.04
C CYS A 414 -13.26 -9.47 14.58
N GLN A 415 -12.25 -9.53 13.70
CA GLN A 415 -12.45 -9.32 12.27
C GLN A 415 -13.44 -10.34 11.68
N LEU A 416 -13.32 -11.62 12.04
CA LEU A 416 -14.25 -12.65 11.59
C LEU A 416 -15.69 -12.33 11.99
N LEU A 417 -15.90 -11.86 13.23
CA LEU A 417 -17.22 -11.40 13.70
C LEU A 417 -17.72 -10.20 12.90
N TYR A 418 -16.85 -9.21 12.64
CA TYR A 418 -17.15 -8.07 11.76
C TYR A 418 -17.60 -8.54 10.38
N VAL A 419 -16.85 -9.45 9.75
CA VAL A 419 -17.16 -9.98 8.41
C VAL A 419 -18.50 -10.73 8.43
N TRP A 420 -18.73 -11.51 9.47
CA TRP A 420 -19.95 -12.32 9.57
C TRP A 420 -21.21 -11.46 9.74
N PHE A 421 -21.19 -10.53 10.71
CA PHE A 421 -22.38 -9.81 11.15
C PHE A 421 -22.59 -8.45 10.48
N MET A 422 -21.52 -7.75 10.09
CA MET A 422 -21.62 -6.35 9.66
C MET A 422 -21.26 -6.15 8.18
N MET A 423 -20.30 -6.90 7.63
CA MET A 423 -19.82 -6.67 6.28
C MET A 423 -20.85 -7.12 5.23
N PRO A 424 -21.40 -6.23 4.38
CA PRO A 424 -22.24 -6.62 3.27
C PRO A 424 -21.41 -7.24 2.13
N GLU A 425 -22.05 -8.09 1.30
CA GLU A 425 -21.43 -8.49 0.04
C GLU A 425 -21.70 -7.40 -1.02
N THR A 426 -20.64 -6.91 -1.64
CA THR A 426 -20.73 -5.82 -2.62
C THR A 426 -20.61 -6.29 -4.07
N LYS A 427 -20.29 -7.58 -4.28
CA LYS A 427 -20.13 -8.16 -5.62
C LYS A 427 -21.41 -8.06 -6.43
N GLY A 428 -21.31 -7.39 -7.60
CA GLY A 428 -22.41 -7.31 -8.56
C GLY A 428 -23.59 -6.44 -8.13
N VAL A 429 -23.46 -5.72 -7.03
CA VAL A 429 -24.47 -4.76 -6.56
C VAL A 429 -24.20 -3.40 -7.19
N ALA A 430 -25.21 -2.78 -7.79
CA ALA A 430 -25.07 -1.42 -8.28
C ALA A 430 -24.85 -0.45 -7.09
N LEU A 431 -24.12 0.63 -7.33
CA LEU A 431 -23.73 1.55 -6.25
C LEU A 431 -24.96 2.24 -5.62
N GLU A 432 -25.98 2.48 -6.42
CA GLU A 432 -27.26 3.04 -5.99
C GLU A 432 -28.03 2.07 -5.09
N ASP A 433 -28.02 0.77 -5.42
CA ASP A 433 -28.64 -0.29 -4.61
C ASP A 433 -27.86 -0.52 -3.31
N MET A 434 -26.54 -0.36 -3.35
CA MET A 434 -25.69 -0.45 -2.15
C MET A 434 -26.02 0.68 -1.16
N GLU A 435 -26.28 1.90 -1.64
CA GLU A 435 -26.70 3.01 -0.79
C GLU A 435 -28.02 2.69 -0.06
N MET A 436 -28.97 2.03 -0.71
CA MET A 436 -30.22 1.59 -0.08
C MET A 436 -30.00 0.48 0.98
N GLN A 437 -29.06 -0.42 0.76
CA GLN A 437 -28.75 -1.52 1.71
C GLN A 437 -28.00 -1.05 2.95
N ILE A 438 -27.15 -0.03 2.82
CA ILE A 438 -26.23 0.42 3.88
C ILE A 438 -26.76 1.71 4.55
N GLY A 439 -27.66 2.44 3.92
CA GLY A 439 -28.15 3.74 4.35
C GLY A 439 -29.33 3.72 5.35
N HIS A 440 -29.73 2.55 5.84
CA HIS A 440 -30.81 2.38 6.83
C HIS A 440 -30.31 2.08 8.22
#